data_ad899e5a5c1f35cd48527297017dcf0a
#
_entry.id   ad899e5a5c1f35cd48527297017dcf0a
#
_cell.length_a   1.000
_cell.length_b   1.000
_cell.length_c   1.000
_cell.angle_alpha   90.00
_cell.angle_beta   90.00
_cell.angle_gamma   90.00
#
_symmetry.space_group_name_H-M   'P 1'
#
loop_
_entity.id
_entity.type
_entity.pdbx_description
1 polymer ?
#
loop_
_entity_poly.entity_id
_entity_poly.type
_entity_poly.pdbx_seq_one_letter_code
_entity_poly.pdbx_strand_id
1 'polypeptide(L)'
;HTFSEPWFPNAVLLGCFFIGTFYIIGKTISIFGVAVSSVTQRMSLIAPVLFAFLYYNETLTWIKGIGIVLALTAVVLTNIKSKKEEIEIKEKNKLLWLLPVILFSASALVEVVLQSVQRNYFDANNGNQLPFTILLFGTAASIGLVVYIFNVVRTRKTMTFYSVLGGIALGVPNLGSIYFLLKVLGEMEGSVVFPINNVAVLVLVGIVAFFAFKEKLTMVNIVGILLAILSILLIGLANG
;
A
#
# COMPACT_ATOMS: atom_id res chain seq x y z
N HIS A 1 0.33 -23.53 -18.76
CA HIS A 1 1.32 -22.65 -19.44
C HIS A 1 1.83 -21.51 -18.54
N THR A 2 1.19 -21.19 -17.42
CA THR A 2 1.55 -20.07 -16.51
C THR A 2 2.98 -20.17 -15.94
N PHE A 3 3.50 -21.38 -15.74
CA PHE A 3 4.85 -21.61 -15.21
C PHE A 3 5.99 -21.23 -16.17
N SER A 4 5.70 -21.11 -17.47
CA SER A 4 6.68 -20.75 -18.50
C SER A 4 6.69 -19.25 -18.80
N GLU A 5 5.83 -18.48 -18.17
CA GLU A 5 5.73 -17.04 -18.40
C GLU A 5 6.90 -16.28 -17.77
N PRO A 6 7.49 -15.29 -18.46
CA PRO A 6 8.65 -14.54 -17.96
C PRO A 6 8.39 -13.80 -16.64
N TRP A 7 7.15 -13.44 -16.35
CA TRP A 7 6.74 -12.77 -15.13
C TRP A 7 6.52 -13.70 -13.92
N PHE A 8 6.51 -15.03 -14.14
CA PHE A 8 6.25 -16.02 -13.08
C PHE A 8 7.16 -15.86 -11.84
N PRO A 9 8.50 -15.75 -11.97
CA PRO A 9 9.38 -15.58 -10.81
C PRO A 9 9.07 -14.32 -10.02
N ASN A 10 8.68 -13.23 -10.71
CA ASN A 10 8.34 -11.97 -10.07
C ASN A 10 7.04 -12.06 -9.26
N ALA A 11 6.04 -12.83 -9.74
CA ALA A 11 4.79 -13.06 -9.00
C ALA A 11 5.06 -13.85 -7.70
N VAL A 12 5.90 -14.87 -7.75
CA VAL A 12 6.29 -15.66 -6.57
C VAL A 12 7.08 -14.80 -5.59
N LEU A 13 8.08 -14.06 -6.07
CA LEU A 13 8.88 -13.16 -5.26
C LEU A 13 8.00 -12.11 -4.56
N LEU A 14 7.11 -11.46 -5.32
CA LEU A 14 6.18 -10.50 -4.75
C LEU A 14 5.22 -11.11 -3.74
N GLY A 15 4.74 -12.34 -3.96
CA GLY A 15 3.92 -13.05 -2.98
C GLY A 15 4.64 -13.24 -1.65
N CYS A 16 5.95 -13.56 -1.69
CA CYS A 16 6.79 -13.66 -0.49
C CYS A 16 6.93 -12.30 0.22
N PHE A 17 7.25 -11.24 -0.54
CA PHE A 17 7.36 -9.89 0.01
C PHE A 17 6.03 -9.39 0.56
N PHE A 18 4.94 -9.70 -0.11
CA PHE A 18 3.60 -9.27 0.26
C PHE A 18 3.20 -9.80 1.64
N ILE A 19 3.30 -11.11 1.87
CA ILE A 19 3.00 -11.70 3.19
C ILE A 19 3.96 -11.19 4.27
N GLY A 20 5.24 -11.01 3.95
CA GLY A 20 6.23 -10.40 4.83
C GLY A 20 5.87 -8.97 5.23
N THR A 21 5.46 -8.16 4.26
CA THR A 21 5.02 -6.77 4.49
C THR A 21 3.79 -6.73 5.39
N PHE A 22 2.78 -7.60 5.18
CA PHE A 22 1.62 -7.70 6.07
C PHE A 22 2.00 -8.03 7.51
N TYR A 23 2.95 -8.94 7.70
CA TYR A 23 3.45 -9.26 9.04
C TYR A 23 4.11 -8.04 9.70
N ILE A 24 4.94 -7.29 8.94
CA ILE A 24 5.60 -6.07 9.43
C ILE A 24 4.57 -4.99 9.75
N ILE A 25 3.53 -4.81 8.91
CA ILE A 25 2.39 -3.92 9.16
C ILE A 25 1.76 -4.23 10.50
N GLY A 26 1.34 -5.49 10.71
CA GLY A 26 0.71 -5.91 11.97
C GLY A 26 1.59 -5.65 13.19
N LYS A 27 2.90 -5.92 13.08
CA LYS A 27 3.86 -5.68 14.14
C LYS A 27 4.08 -4.18 14.40
N THR A 28 4.14 -3.37 13.35
CA THR A 28 4.26 -1.91 13.47
C THR A 28 3.01 -1.31 14.12
N ILE A 29 1.82 -1.76 13.73
CA ILE A 29 0.56 -1.35 14.35
C ILE A 29 0.53 -1.66 15.84
N SER A 30 0.96 -2.87 16.23
CA SER A 30 0.95 -3.29 17.64
C SER A 30 1.90 -2.50 18.54
N ILE A 31 2.95 -1.90 17.97
CA ILE A 31 3.99 -1.19 18.73
C ILE A 31 3.83 0.33 18.62
N PHE A 32 3.58 0.84 17.43
CA PHE A 32 3.55 2.27 17.12
C PHE A 32 2.14 2.80 16.81
N GLY A 33 1.16 1.91 16.74
CA GLY A 33 -0.23 2.27 16.40
C GLY A 33 -0.50 2.37 14.90
N VAL A 34 -1.79 2.46 14.58
CA VAL A 34 -2.30 2.47 13.19
C VAL A 34 -1.81 3.70 12.42
N ALA A 35 -1.77 4.87 13.08
CA ALA A 35 -1.40 6.13 12.44
C ALA A 35 0.02 6.09 11.88
N VAL A 36 1.01 5.69 12.70
CA VAL A 36 2.42 5.58 12.26
C VAL A 36 2.56 4.57 11.12
N SER A 37 1.93 3.40 11.24
CA SER A 37 1.95 2.38 10.20
C SER A 37 1.36 2.90 8.89
N SER A 38 0.20 3.56 8.95
CA SER A 38 -0.50 4.11 7.78
C SER A 38 0.33 5.22 7.09
N VAL A 39 0.87 6.17 7.86
CA VAL A 39 1.74 7.22 7.30
C VAL A 39 2.96 6.60 6.61
N THR A 40 3.63 5.67 7.29
CA THR A 40 4.84 5.03 6.78
C THR A 40 4.58 4.32 5.44
N GLN A 41 3.51 3.55 5.34
CA GLN A 41 3.13 2.88 4.09
C GLN A 41 2.80 3.86 2.97
N ARG A 42 2.06 4.93 3.27
CA ARG A 42 1.69 5.91 2.24
C ARG A 42 2.84 6.77 1.78
N MET A 43 3.81 7.05 2.67
CA MET A 43 5.03 7.76 2.29
C MET A 43 5.93 6.93 1.37
N SER A 44 5.75 5.60 1.31
CA SER A 44 6.49 4.72 0.39
C SER A 44 6.24 5.04 -1.08
N LEU A 45 5.14 5.73 -1.42
CA LEU A 45 4.83 6.18 -2.78
C LEU A 45 5.96 7.02 -3.42
N ILE A 46 6.82 7.62 -2.60
CA ILE A 46 8.00 8.34 -3.11
C ILE A 46 8.89 7.43 -3.96
N ALA A 47 9.04 6.18 -3.56
CA ALA A 47 9.95 5.25 -4.24
C ALA A 47 9.50 4.90 -5.67
N PRO A 48 8.27 4.44 -5.94
CA PRO A 48 7.83 4.18 -7.31
C PRO A 48 7.77 5.44 -8.15
N VAL A 49 7.46 6.60 -7.56
CA VAL A 49 7.48 7.89 -8.28
C VAL A 49 8.92 8.26 -8.70
N LEU A 50 9.89 8.19 -7.79
CA LEU A 50 11.29 8.44 -8.13
C LEU A 50 11.81 7.40 -9.13
N PHE A 51 11.42 6.14 -8.98
CA PHE A 51 11.79 5.08 -9.92
C PHE A 51 11.23 5.36 -11.32
N ALA A 52 10.00 5.85 -11.42
CA ALA A 52 9.38 6.23 -12.67
C ALA A 52 10.19 7.35 -13.39
N PHE A 53 10.61 8.37 -12.67
CA PHE A 53 11.42 9.45 -13.25
C PHE A 53 12.83 8.99 -13.61
N LEU A 54 13.51 8.26 -12.73
CA LEU A 54 14.93 7.93 -12.91
C LEU A 54 15.14 6.77 -13.90
N TYR A 55 14.25 5.79 -13.91
CA TYR A 55 14.42 4.57 -14.69
C TYR A 55 13.59 4.56 -15.98
N TYR A 56 12.35 5.04 -15.91
CA TYR A 56 11.46 5.08 -17.07
C TYR A 56 11.46 6.41 -17.81
N ASN A 57 12.26 7.40 -17.35
CA ASN A 57 12.36 8.73 -17.94
C ASN A 57 10.98 9.41 -18.09
N GLU A 58 10.07 9.18 -17.14
CA GLU A 58 8.79 9.87 -17.10
C GLU A 58 9.00 11.37 -16.89
N THR A 59 8.18 12.21 -17.52
CA THR A 59 8.36 13.67 -17.46
C THR A 59 7.90 14.22 -16.11
N LEU A 60 8.83 14.88 -15.41
CA LEU A 60 8.52 15.64 -14.20
C LEU A 60 8.19 17.09 -14.58
N THR A 61 6.91 17.41 -14.71
CA THR A 61 6.45 18.78 -14.81
C THR A 61 6.38 19.44 -13.43
N TRP A 62 6.52 20.76 -13.36
CA TRP A 62 6.37 21.50 -12.11
C TRP A 62 5.03 21.23 -11.42
N ILE A 63 3.96 21.09 -12.21
CA ILE A 63 2.61 20.80 -11.70
C ILE A 63 2.55 19.41 -11.06
N LYS A 64 3.14 18.37 -11.69
CA LYS A 64 3.27 17.02 -11.08
C LYS A 64 4.07 17.09 -9.78
N GLY A 65 5.20 17.80 -9.77
CA GLY A 65 6.02 17.95 -8.57
C GLY A 65 5.27 18.59 -7.40
N ILE A 66 4.55 19.68 -7.64
CA ILE A 66 3.72 20.34 -6.63
C ILE A 66 2.61 19.36 -6.14
N GLY A 67 1.93 18.69 -7.07
CA GLY A 67 0.90 17.71 -6.73
C GLY A 67 1.41 16.58 -5.82
N ILE A 68 2.61 16.03 -6.09
CA ILE A 68 3.22 14.99 -5.27
C ILE A 68 3.55 15.50 -3.86
N VAL A 69 4.12 16.71 -3.74
CA VAL A 69 4.39 17.34 -2.44
C VAL A 69 3.11 17.55 -1.64
N LEU A 70 2.04 18.01 -2.30
CA LEU A 70 0.73 18.16 -1.67
C LEU A 70 0.15 16.81 -1.23
N ALA A 71 0.29 15.74 -2.04
CA ALA A 71 -0.13 14.38 -1.68
C ALA A 71 0.56 13.91 -0.40
N LEU A 72 1.88 14.05 -0.32
CA LEU A 72 2.67 13.67 0.85
C LEU A 72 2.27 14.48 2.10
N THR A 73 2.09 15.81 1.93
CA THR A 73 1.64 16.68 3.01
C THR A 73 0.25 16.28 3.50
N ALA A 74 -0.67 15.99 2.59
CA ALA A 74 -2.01 15.52 2.89
C ALA A 74 -2.00 14.23 3.72
N VAL A 75 -1.15 13.26 3.34
CA VAL A 75 -0.98 12.01 4.10
C VAL A 75 -0.57 12.27 5.55
N VAL A 76 0.38 13.17 5.77
CA VAL A 76 0.80 13.54 7.14
C VAL A 76 -0.34 14.18 7.91
N LEU A 77 -0.97 15.23 7.35
CA LEU A 77 -2.01 16.00 8.05
C LEU A 77 -3.25 15.17 8.37
N THR A 78 -3.66 14.28 7.48
CA THR A 78 -4.83 13.41 7.73
C THR A 78 -4.61 12.36 8.81
N ASN A 79 -3.36 11.99 9.08
CA ASN A 79 -3.01 11.02 10.12
C ASN A 79 -2.58 11.66 11.46
N ILE A 80 -2.54 12.99 11.55
CA ILE A 80 -2.32 13.67 12.84
C ILE A 80 -3.55 13.43 13.71
N LYS A 81 -3.39 12.62 14.74
CA LYS A 81 -4.42 12.40 15.76
C LYS A 81 -4.44 13.55 16.77
N SER A 82 -5.63 13.86 17.28
CA SER A 82 -5.80 14.77 18.43
C SER A 82 -5.02 14.20 19.62
N LYS A 83 -4.34 15.08 20.39
CA LYS A 83 -3.42 14.81 21.51
C LYS A 83 -3.84 13.76 22.58
N LYS A 84 -5.01 13.16 22.50
CA LYS A 84 -5.52 12.20 23.49
C LYS A 84 -5.04 10.76 23.32
N GLU A 85 -4.36 10.43 22.23
CA GLU A 85 -3.80 9.09 21.97
C GLU A 85 -2.28 9.10 21.82
N GLU A 86 -1.57 9.92 22.59
CA GLU A 86 -0.15 9.69 22.82
C GLU A 86 -0.03 8.36 23.56
N ILE A 87 0.19 7.31 22.75
CA ILE A 87 0.69 6.06 23.30
C ILE A 87 1.99 6.43 23.99
N GLU A 88 2.04 6.27 25.33
CA GLU A 88 3.29 6.24 26.07
C GLU A 88 4.20 5.21 25.38
N ILE A 89 5.02 5.67 24.47
CA ILE A 89 6.14 4.91 23.95
C ILE A 89 7.14 4.91 25.10
N LYS A 90 6.83 4.08 26.12
CA LYS A 90 7.80 3.74 27.17
C LYS A 90 9.10 3.40 26.47
N GLU A 91 10.21 3.86 27.00
CA GLU A 91 11.60 3.63 26.55
C GLU A 91 11.79 2.24 25.97
N LYS A 92 11.38 2.05 24.71
CA LYS A 92 11.50 0.80 24.00
C LYS A 92 12.80 0.82 23.23
N ASN A 93 13.47 -0.32 23.30
CA ASN A 93 14.70 -0.68 22.61
C ASN A 93 14.85 0.07 21.27
N LYS A 94 15.94 0.82 21.10
CA LYS A 94 16.24 1.61 19.88
C LYS A 94 16.06 0.82 18.58
N LEU A 95 16.26 -0.51 18.66
CA LEU A 95 16.07 -1.43 17.54
C LEU A 95 14.62 -1.48 17.02
N LEU A 96 13.62 -1.19 17.86
CA LEU A 96 12.21 -1.17 17.44
C LEU A 96 11.90 -0.02 16.48
N TRP A 97 12.66 1.08 16.52
CA TRP A 97 12.52 2.20 15.58
C TRP A 97 12.91 1.84 14.13
N LEU A 98 13.57 0.70 13.93
CA LEU A 98 13.81 0.18 12.58
C LEU A 98 12.53 -0.37 11.92
N LEU A 99 11.49 -0.72 12.68
CA LEU A 99 10.26 -1.28 12.11
C LEU A 99 9.56 -0.35 11.11
N PRO A 100 9.34 0.95 11.40
CA PRO A 100 8.80 1.87 10.40
C PRO A 100 9.71 1.98 9.16
N VAL A 101 11.04 1.99 9.33
CA VAL A 101 11.98 2.05 8.20
C VAL A 101 11.90 0.79 7.33
N ILE A 102 11.84 -0.38 7.97
CA ILE A 102 11.67 -1.66 7.27
C ILE A 102 10.31 -1.70 6.56
N LEU A 103 9.25 -1.21 7.21
CA LEU A 103 7.92 -1.13 6.63
C LEU A 103 7.89 -0.22 5.41
N PHE A 104 8.50 0.98 5.50
CA PHE A 104 8.66 1.90 4.38
C PHE A 104 9.36 1.22 3.21
N SER A 105 10.52 0.61 3.46
CA SER A 105 11.33 -0.05 2.44
C SER A 105 10.61 -1.25 1.80
N ALA A 106 9.92 -2.06 2.60
CA ALA A 106 9.17 -3.21 2.11
C ALA A 106 7.98 -2.78 1.23
N SER A 107 7.22 -1.77 1.67
CA SER A 107 6.10 -1.22 0.88
C SER A 107 6.60 -0.59 -0.42
N ALA A 108 7.66 0.21 -0.34
CA ALA A 108 8.31 0.82 -1.49
C ALA A 108 8.75 -0.21 -2.53
N LEU A 109 9.38 -1.30 -2.07
CA LEU A 109 9.86 -2.37 -2.94
C LEU A 109 8.69 -3.09 -3.64
N VAL A 110 7.61 -3.38 -2.94
CA VAL A 110 6.40 -3.98 -3.53
C VAL A 110 5.84 -3.09 -4.64
N GLU A 111 5.70 -1.79 -4.41
CA GLU A 111 5.17 -0.84 -5.39
C GLU A 111 6.07 -0.69 -6.61
N VAL A 112 7.40 -0.59 -6.41
CA VAL A 112 8.39 -0.51 -7.51
C VAL A 112 8.39 -1.78 -8.35
N VAL A 113 8.33 -2.97 -7.72
CA VAL A 113 8.31 -4.23 -8.47
C VAL A 113 6.99 -4.41 -9.22
N LEU A 114 5.84 -4.02 -8.65
CA LEU A 114 4.56 -4.02 -9.36
C LEU A 114 4.60 -3.15 -10.61
N GLN A 115 5.14 -1.92 -10.49
CA GLN A 115 5.33 -1.02 -11.64
C GLN A 115 6.27 -1.62 -12.68
N SER A 116 7.38 -2.21 -12.25
CA SER A 116 8.36 -2.83 -13.13
C SER A 116 7.77 -4.03 -13.88
N VAL A 117 6.99 -4.86 -13.21
CA VAL A 117 6.32 -6.01 -13.83
C VAL A 117 5.31 -5.54 -14.86
N GLN A 118 4.49 -4.55 -14.55
CA GLN A 118 3.52 -4.02 -15.49
C GLN A 118 4.20 -3.46 -16.75
N ARG A 119 5.27 -2.67 -16.59
CA ARG A 119 5.98 -2.05 -17.71
C ARG A 119 6.76 -3.04 -18.59
N ASN A 120 7.33 -4.07 -18.00
CA ASN A 120 8.26 -4.97 -18.70
C ASN A 120 7.59 -6.22 -19.27
N TYR A 121 6.45 -6.65 -18.71
CA TYR A 121 5.84 -7.94 -19.06
C TYR A 121 4.39 -7.84 -19.51
N PHE A 122 3.70 -6.73 -19.25
CA PHE A 122 2.28 -6.62 -19.58
C PHE A 122 2.06 -5.50 -20.57
N ASP A 123 1.53 -5.87 -21.75
CA ASP A 123 0.94 -4.93 -22.67
C ASP A 123 -0.52 -4.66 -22.25
N ALA A 124 -1.06 -3.51 -22.61
CA ALA A 124 -2.43 -3.11 -22.29
C ALA A 124 -3.49 -4.17 -22.71
N ASN A 125 -3.17 -4.99 -23.74
CA ASN A 125 -4.08 -5.98 -24.34
C ASN A 125 -3.83 -7.44 -23.91
N ASN A 126 -2.75 -7.77 -23.21
CA ASN A 126 -2.35 -9.17 -23.00
C ASN A 126 -3.08 -9.90 -21.87
N GLY A 127 -3.91 -9.22 -21.05
CA GLY A 127 -4.76 -9.88 -20.05
C GLY A 127 -4.02 -10.65 -18.93
N ASN A 128 -2.70 -10.55 -18.83
CA ASN A 128 -1.87 -11.31 -17.89
C ASN A 128 -1.91 -10.77 -16.45
N GLN A 129 -2.53 -9.61 -16.22
CA GLN A 129 -2.64 -9.01 -14.89
C GLN A 129 -3.41 -9.90 -13.91
N LEU A 130 -4.49 -10.55 -14.37
CA LEU A 130 -5.30 -11.41 -13.49
C LEU A 130 -4.57 -12.71 -13.10
N PRO A 131 -3.99 -13.50 -14.03
CA PRO A 131 -3.17 -14.66 -13.67
C PRO A 131 -2.01 -14.32 -12.75
N PHE A 132 -1.31 -13.20 -13.02
CA PHE A 132 -0.24 -12.70 -12.17
C PHE A 132 -0.73 -12.42 -10.73
N THR A 133 -1.84 -11.67 -10.61
CA THR A 133 -2.41 -11.32 -9.30
C THR A 133 -2.85 -12.57 -8.53
N ILE A 134 -3.49 -13.53 -9.21
CA ILE A 134 -3.89 -14.81 -8.60
C ILE A 134 -2.66 -15.57 -8.10
N LEU A 135 -1.58 -15.63 -8.88
CA LEU A 135 -0.37 -16.32 -8.48
C LEU A 135 0.33 -15.62 -7.29
N LEU A 136 0.39 -14.29 -7.30
CA LEU A 136 0.94 -13.50 -6.20
C LEU A 136 0.22 -13.80 -4.89
N PHE A 137 -1.12 -13.70 -4.88
CA PHE A 137 -1.93 -13.98 -3.69
C PHE A 137 -1.94 -15.46 -3.33
N GLY A 138 -1.90 -16.36 -4.33
CA GLY A 138 -1.78 -17.80 -4.12
C GLY A 138 -0.47 -18.16 -3.41
N THR A 139 0.65 -17.54 -3.81
CA THR A 139 1.94 -17.70 -3.14
C THR A 139 1.89 -17.17 -1.70
N ALA A 140 1.36 -15.97 -1.50
CA ALA A 140 1.22 -15.38 -0.16
C ALA A 140 0.33 -16.25 0.73
N ALA A 141 -0.79 -16.76 0.20
CA ALA A 141 -1.70 -17.66 0.92
C ALA A 141 -1.04 -18.99 1.28
N SER A 142 -0.26 -19.58 0.36
CA SER A 142 0.48 -20.83 0.60
C SER A 142 1.49 -20.68 1.73
N ILE A 143 2.26 -19.59 1.74
CA ILE A 143 3.22 -19.29 2.81
C ILE A 143 2.48 -19.05 4.12
N GLY A 144 1.39 -18.25 4.10
CA GLY A 144 0.55 -17.99 5.26
C GLY A 144 -0.02 -19.28 5.85
N LEU A 145 -0.47 -20.23 5.00
CA LEU A 145 -0.97 -21.53 5.42
C LEU A 145 0.11 -22.38 6.10
N VAL A 146 1.32 -22.41 5.53
CA VAL A 146 2.46 -23.13 6.13
C VAL A 146 2.79 -22.57 7.51
N VAL A 147 2.87 -21.24 7.64
CA VAL A 147 3.12 -20.56 8.92
C VAL A 147 1.99 -20.86 9.92
N TYR A 148 0.75 -20.86 9.45
CA TYR A 148 -0.41 -21.20 10.29
C TYR A 148 -0.34 -22.63 10.82
N ILE A 149 -0.11 -23.62 9.94
CA ILE A 149 0.02 -25.03 10.33
C ILE A 149 1.12 -25.20 11.36
N PHE A 150 2.29 -24.59 11.12
CA PHE A 150 3.41 -24.64 12.08
C PHE A 150 3.01 -24.07 13.46
N ASN A 151 2.31 -22.93 13.47
CA ASN A 151 1.83 -22.32 14.72
C ASN A 151 0.80 -23.20 15.44
N VAL A 152 -0.16 -23.82 14.71
CA VAL A 152 -1.16 -24.72 15.31
C VAL A 152 -0.48 -25.93 15.94
N VAL A 153 0.47 -26.55 15.24
CA VAL A 153 1.23 -27.70 15.79
C VAL A 153 1.98 -27.31 17.06
N ARG A 154 2.57 -26.10 17.09
CA ARG A 154 3.38 -25.64 18.23
C ARG A 154 2.53 -25.16 19.42
N THR A 155 1.45 -24.41 19.14
CA THR A 155 0.69 -23.72 20.21
C THR A 155 -0.67 -24.38 20.51
N ARG A 156 -1.11 -25.34 19.68
CA ARG A 156 -2.44 -25.97 19.71
C ARG A 156 -3.60 -24.98 19.65
N LYS A 157 -3.37 -23.75 19.19
CA LYS A 157 -4.40 -22.73 19.01
C LYS A 157 -4.85 -22.74 17.55
N THR A 158 -6.13 -22.96 17.32
CA THR A 158 -6.76 -22.89 16.00
C THR A 158 -7.29 -21.48 15.71
N MET A 159 -7.47 -21.15 14.43
CA MET A 159 -8.15 -19.91 14.02
C MET A 159 -9.61 -19.91 14.46
N THR A 160 -10.07 -18.76 14.91
CA THR A 160 -11.49 -18.52 15.16
C THR A 160 -12.20 -18.26 13.83
N PHE A 161 -13.47 -18.60 13.73
CA PHE A 161 -14.31 -18.31 12.55
C PHE A 161 -14.24 -16.83 12.15
N TYR A 162 -14.28 -15.93 13.11
CA TYR A 162 -14.13 -14.47 12.87
C TYR A 162 -12.78 -14.09 12.23
N SER A 163 -11.70 -14.80 12.56
CA SER A 163 -10.39 -14.56 11.93
C SER A 163 -10.39 -14.96 10.46
N VAL A 164 -11.06 -16.04 10.11
CA VAL A 164 -11.21 -16.49 8.71
C VAL A 164 -12.07 -15.49 7.94
N LEU A 165 -13.21 -15.07 8.51
CA LEU A 165 -14.09 -14.08 7.88
C LEU A 165 -13.38 -12.74 7.67
N GLY A 166 -12.61 -12.27 8.66
CA GLY A 166 -11.77 -11.07 8.54
C GLY A 166 -10.70 -11.21 7.46
N GLY A 167 -10.08 -12.37 7.34
CA GLY A 167 -9.11 -12.68 6.28
C GLY A 167 -9.71 -12.59 4.88
N ILE A 168 -10.92 -13.14 4.69
CA ILE A 168 -11.65 -13.06 3.41
C ILE A 168 -12.06 -11.61 3.12
N ALA A 169 -12.61 -10.91 4.11
CA ALA A 169 -13.05 -9.52 3.98
C ALA A 169 -11.89 -8.55 3.62
N LEU A 170 -10.67 -8.86 4.02
CA LEU A 170 -9.48 -8.09 3.66
C LEU A 170 -8.84 -8.59 2.34
N GLY A 171 -8.78 -9.90 2.13
CA GLY A 171 -8.06 -10.50 1.01
C GLY A 171 -8.74 -10.27 -0.34
N VAL A 172 -10.06 -10.40 -0.41
CA VAL A 172 -10.81 -10.26 -1.67
C VAL A 172 -10.73 -8.82 -2.23
N PRO A 173 -11.02 -7.76 -1.45
CA PRO A 173 -10.84 -6.39 -1.93
C PRO A 173 -9.38 -6.06 -2.28
N ASN A 174 -8.42 -6.62 -1.54
CA ASN A 174 -7.00 -6.37 -1.79
C ASN A 174 -6.53 -6.99 -3.11
N LEU A 175 -7.00 -8.22 -3.42
CA LEU A 175 -6.77 -8.84 -4.73
C LEU A 175 -7.33 -7.96 -5.86
N GLY A 176 -8.56 -7.47 -5.72
CA GLY A 176 -9.17 -6.54 -6.68
C GLY A 176 -8.37 -5.25 -6.81
N SER A 177 -7.91 -4.68 -5.70
CA SER A 177 -7.11 -3.45 -5.69
C SER A 177 -5.80 -3.60 -6.48
N ILE A 178 -5.05 -4.68 -6.28
CA ILE A 178 -3.80 -4.93 -7.03
C ILE A 178 -4.09 -5.17 -8.52
N TYR A 179 -5.13 -5.94 -8.84
CA TYR A 179 -5.53 -6.18 -10.22
C TYR A 179 -5.87 -4.89 -10.97
N PHE A 180 -6.71 -4.02 -10.38
CA PHE A 180 -7.06 -2.74 -10.99
C PHE A 180 -5.89 -1.77 -11.02
N LEU A 181 -5.03 -1.77 -9.99
CA LEU A 181 -3.79 -0.97 -9.98
C LEU A 181 -2.90 -1.34 -11.17
N LEU A 182 -2.68 -2.63 -11.42
CA LEU A 182 -1.90 -3.10 -12.57
C LEU A 182 -2.51 -2.66 -13.89
N LYS A 183 -3.84 -2.74 -14.03
CA LYS A 183 -4.51 -2.25 -15.25
C LYS A 183 -4.26 -0.76 -15.49
N VAL A 184 -4.46 0.06 -14.46
CA VAL A 184 -4.26 1.52 -14.57
C VAL A 184 -2.80 1.87 -14.86
N LEU A 185 -1.84 1.15 -14.25
CA LEU A 185 -0.41 1.28 -14.56
C LEU A 185 -0.04 0.90 -16.01
N GLY A 186 -0.89 0.14 -16.70
CA GLY A 186 -0.74 -0.15 -18.12
C GLY A 186 -1.18 0.99 -19.03
N GLU A 187 -2.05 1.88 -18.54
CA GLU A 187 -2.65 2.98 -19.32
C GLU A 187 -2.06 4.35 -18.96
N MET A 188 -1.53 4.50 -17.74
CA MET A 188 -1.05 5.78 -17.23
C MET A 188 0.35 5.68 -16.62
N GLU A 189 1.04 6.81 -16.55
CA GLU A 189 2.36 6.90 -15.91
C GLU A 189 2.30 6.57 -14.42
N GLY A 190 3.29 5.82 -13.91
CA GLY A 190 3.38 5.46 -12.50
C GLY A 190 3.48 6.67 -11.57
N SER A 191 4.18 7.72 -12.01
CA SER A 191 4.28 9.01 -11.31
C SER A 191 2.94 9.72 -11.09
N VAL A 192 1.92 9.34 -11.84
CA VAL A 192 0.53 9.82 -11.72
C VAL A 192 -0.31 8.84 -10.91
N VAL A 193 -0.23 7.56 -11.24
CA VAL A 193 -1.07 6.50 -10.65
C VAL A 193 -0.85 6.36 -9.15
N PHE A 194 0.40 6.29 -8.68
CA PHE A 194 0.68 6.06 -7.27
C PHE A 194 0.21 7.20 -6.36
N PRO A 195 0.48 8.48 -6.65
CA PRO A 195 -0.05 9.57 -5.84
C PRO A 195 -1.59 9.61 -5.84
N ILE A 196 -2.23 9.47 -7.00
CA ILE A 196 -3.70 9.49 -7.11
C ILE A 196 -4.30 8.33 -6.30
N ASN A 197 -3.79 7.11 -6.46
CA ASN A 197 -4.27 5.94 -5.72
C ASN A 197 -4.14 6.13 -4.20
N ASN A 198 -2.97 6.57 -3.73
CA ASN A 198 -2.74 6.78 -2.30
C ASN A 198 -3.67 7.85 -1.70
N VAL A 199 -3.87 8.95 -2.42
CA VAL A 199 -4.75 10.04 -1.99
C VAL A 199 -6.22 9.64 -2.08
N ALA A 200 -6.64 8.94 -3.12
CA ALA A 200 -8.02 8.45 -3.26
C ALA A 200 -8.40 7.52 -2.09
N VAL A 201 -7.54 6.57 -1.75
CA VAL A 201 -7.75 5.69 -0.59
C VAL A 201 -7.80 6.49 0.71
N LEU A 202 -6.97 7.52 0.87
CA LEU A 202 -6.96 8.37 2.05
C LEU A 202 -8.29 9.15 2.21
N VAL A 203 -8.80 9.71 1.12
CA VAL A 203 -10.11 10.40 1.12
C VAL A 203 -11.25 9.42 1.44
N LEU A 204 -11.25 8.23 0.82
CA LEU A 204 -12.25 7.20 1.08
C LEU A 204 -12.22 6.74 2.54
N VAL A 205 -11.04 6.52 3.13
CA VAL A 205 -10.90 6.16 4.55
C VAL A 205 -11.44 7.28 5.43
N GLY A 206 -11.16 8.55 5.12
CA GLY A 206 -11.71 9.71 5.84
C GLY A 206 -13.24 9.78 5.79
N ILE A 207 -13.83 9.51 4.61
CA ILE A 207 -15.30 9.46 4.43
C ILE A 207 -15.90 8.32 5.28
N VAL A 208 -15.32 7.12 5.21
CA VAL A 208 -15.79 5.96 5.99
C VAL A 208 -15.65 6.22 7.49
N ALA A 209 -14.53 6.80 7.94
CA ALA A 209 -14.32 7.16 9.35
C ALA A 209 -15.40 8.13 9.85
N PHE A 210 -15.74 9.15 9.05
CA PHE A 210 -16.75 10.13 9.41
C PHE A 210 -18.17 9.53 9.44
N PHE A 211 -18.59 8.82 8.37
CA PHE A 211 -19.97 8.34 8.25
C PHE A 211 -20.24 7.05 9.02
N ALA A 212 -19.33 6.06 8.94
CA ALA A 212 -19.54 4.73 9.55
C ALA A 212 -19.15 4.71 11.03
N PHE A 213 -18.02 5.34 11.39
CA PHE A 213 -17.50 5.32 12.75
C PHE A 213 -17.82 6.60 13.54
N LYS A 214 -18.45 7.61 12.90
CA LYS A 214 -18.79 8.90 13.51
C LYS A 214 -17.59 9.59 14.17
N GLU A 215 -16.39 9.39 13.60
CA GLU A 215 -15.18 10.03 14.08
C GLU A 215 -15.24 11.55 13.86
N LYS A 216 -14.84 12.31 14.86
CA LYS A 216 -14.76 13.77 14.76
C LYS A 216 -13.46 14.13 14.02
N LEU A 217 -13.59 14.58 12.79
CA LEU A 217 -12.47 15.10 12.04
C LEU A 217 -12.00 16.42 12.67
N THR A 218 -10.70 16.51 12.93
CA THR A 218 -10.09 17.77 13.36
C THR A 218 -9.94 18.71 12.17
N MET A 219 -9.80 20.03 12.42
CA MET A 219 -9.52 20.99 11.35
C MET A 219 -8.27 20.62 10.54
N VAL A 220 -7.27 20.05 11.19
CA VAL A 220 -6.05 19.56 10.52
C VAL A 220 -6.35 18.42 9.55
N ASN A 221 -7.20 17.48 9.94
CA ASN A 221 -7.61 16.38 9.06
C ASN A 221 -8.41 16.90 7.85
N ILE A 222 -9.31 17.87 8.05
CA ILE A 222 -10.09 18.50 6.97
C ILE A 222 -9.16 19.21 5.98
N VAL A 223 -8.20 19.99 6.46
CA VAL A 223 -7.18 20.63 5.60
C VAL A 223 -6.38 19.57 4.84
N GLY A 224 -5.98 18.47 5.49
CA GLY A 224 -5.33 17.35 4.83
C GLY A 224 -6.15 16.75 3.70
N ILE A 225 -7.46 16.54 3.90
CA ILE A 225 -8.37 16.03 2.86
C ILE A 225 -8.50 17.01 1.69
N LEU A 226 -8.60 18.31 1.97
CA LEU A 226 -8.68 19.34 0.91
C LEU A 226 -7.39 19.40 0.08
N LEU A 227 -6.22 19.32 0.72
CA LEU A 227 -4.93 19.24 0.03
C LEU A 227 -4.81 17.94 -0.79
N ALA A 228 -5.37 16.85 -0.30
CA ALA A 228 -5.45 15.59 -1.00
C ALA A 228 -6.24 15.74 -2.32
N ILE A 229 -7.43 16.32 -2.26
CA ILE A 229 -8.26 16.55 -3.45
C ILE A 229 -7.54 17.48 -4.43
N LEU A 230 -6.94 18.57 -3.94
CA LEU A 230 -6.18 19.49 -4.79
C LEU A 230 -4.99 18.81 -5.48
N SER A 231 -4.29 17.91 -4.77
CA SER A 231 -3.20 17.11 -5.34
C SER A 231 -3.68 16.24 -6.52
N ILE A 232 -4.80 15.53 -6.36
CA ILE A 232 -5.36 14.71 -7.46
C ILE A 232 -5.67 15.58 -8.69
N LEU A 233 -6.30 16.73 -8.47
CA LEU A 233 -6.67 17.63 -9.57
C LEU A 233 -5.43 18.16 -10.30
N LEU A 234 -4.39 18.58 -9.58
CA LEU A 234 -3.15 19.08 -10.19
C LEU A 234 -2.42 17.99 -10.97
N ILE A 235 -2.30 16.78 -10.41
CA ILE A 235 -1.62 15.67 -11.09
C ILE A 235 -2.43 15.22 -12.33
N GLY A 236 -3.76 15.19 -12.23
CA GLY A 236 -4.63 14.88 -13.34
C GLY A 236 -4.52 15.90 -14.48
N LEU A 237 -4.55 17.19 -14.17
CA LEU A 237 -4.38 18.26 -15.17
C LEU A 237 -3.00 18.29 -15.82
N ALA A 238 -1.97 17.82 -15.13
CA ALA A 238 -0.61 17.78 -15.67
C ALA A 238 -0.37 16.60 -16.63
N ASN A 239 -1.34 15.70 -16.74
CA ASN A 239 -1.22 14.50 -17.58
C ASN A 239 -2.19 14.53 -18.78
N GLY A 240 -3.08 15.50 -18.88
CA GLY A 240 -3.94 15.79 -20.03
C GLY A 240 -3.35 16.89 -20.90
#